data_d920fb71b06ff5ae1debc84c3d2836f7
#
_entry.id   d920fb71b06ff5ae1debc84c3d2836f7
#
_cell.length_a   1.000
_cell.length_b   1.000
_cell.length_c   1.000
_cell.angle_alpha   90.00
_cell.angle_beta   90.00
_cell.angle_gamma   90.00
#
_symmetry.space_group_name_H-M   'P 1'
#
loop_
_entity.id
_entity.type
_entity.pdbx_description
1 polymer ?
#
loop_
_entity_poly.entity_id
_entity_poly.type
_entity_poly.pdbx_seq_one_letter_code
_entity_poly.pdbx_strand_id
1 'polypeptide(L)'
;MPAVNPYAQLLAATPVREASVSILGSDTHYWDYGPADAPVTIITVHGFRGEHHGLESVIAHLHGIRVINPDLPAFGESTPMTEAHEDVEGYGTWLGLFIQSLGLRQSPIILGHSFGSIITSAAVAGGLSTPALILVNPIAAPALQGPKAFISGLTSFYYRLGAALPNRIGYALLGSSLITRFVTVQMAITRDQLLRKWIHYQHSTYFSRFSDRDTLSRAFRASTVHWVAEYAGAIKVPTLLIAAENDQITTVADEQKLADAIPDAELHVIGGVGHLIHYEKPAEAAALIEAFLAERSLTGSKSSRKPSQ
;
A
#
# COMPACT_ATOMS: atom_id res chain seq x y z
N MET A 1 5.61 3.17 -27.55
CA MET A 1 6.40 2.03 -27.08
C MET A 1 6.23 1.98 -25.56
N PRO A 2 6.05 0.80 -24.95
CA PRO A 2 6.05 0.66 -23.50
C PRO A 2 7.38 1.22 -22.95
N ALA A 3 7.31 1.89 -21.80
CA ALA A 3 8.52 2.38 -21.14
C ALA A 3 9.32 1.18 -20.61
N VAL A 4 10.64 1.29 -20.64
CA VAL A 4 11.52 0.24 -20.09
C VAL A 4 11.31 0.20 -18.58
N ASN A 5 10.94 -0.97 -18.04
CA ASN A 5 10.87 -1.18 -16.60
C ASN A 5 12.28 -1.30 -16.03
N PRO A 6 12.74 -0.37 -15.16
CA PRO A 6 14.09 -0.42 -14.61
C PRO A 6 14.32 -1.64 -13.69
N TYR A 7 13.27 -2.27 -13.20
CA TYR A 7 13.30 -3.41 -12.28
C TYR A 7 12.97 -4.75 -12.96
N ALA A 8 12.85 -4.76 -14.30
CA ALA A 8 12.41 -5.95 -15.06
C ALA A 8 13.27 -7.20 -14.80
N GLN A 9 14.60 -7.03 -14.66
CA GLN A 9 15.50 -8.17 -14.41
C GLN A 9 15.30 -8.76 -13.01
N LEU A 10 15.09 -7.92 -11.99
CA LEU A 10 14.82 -8.37 -10.62
C LEU A 10 13.47 -9.08 -10.54
N LEU A 11 12.44 -8.50 -11.16
CA LEU A 11 11.11 -9.12 -11.24
C LEU A 11 11.15 -10.47 -11.95
N ALA A 12 11.84 -10.56 -13.08
CA ALA A 12 11.98 -11.81 -13.82
C ALA A 12 12.72 -12.90 -13.04
N ALA A 13 13.57 -12.52 -12.07
CA ALA A 13 14.27 -13.44 -11.19
C ALA A 13 13.45 -13.83 -9.95
N THR A 14 12.37 -13.13 -9.65
CA THR A 14 11.51 -13.38 -8.50
C THR A 14 10.40 -14.36 -8.90
N PRO A 15 10.33 -15.57 -8.30
CA PRO A 15 9.23 -16.48 -8.55
C PRO A 15 7.88 -15.83 -8.21
N VAL A 16 6.89 -16.02 -9.06
CA VAL A 16 5.53 -15.51 -8.83
C VAL A 16 4.50 -16.58 -9.16
N ARG A 17 3.44 -16.64 -8.38
CA ARG A 17 2.28 -17.53 -8.54
C ARG A 17 1.03 -16.66 -8.42
N GLU A 18 0.15 -16.75 -9.40
CA GLU A 18 -1.12 -16.04 -9.43
C GLU A 18 -2.22 -16.95 -8.89
N ALA A 19 -3.14 -16.37 -8.12
CA ALA A 19 -4.30 -17.07 -7.62
C ALA A 19 -5.43 -16.08 -7.32
N SER A 20 -6.63 -16.61 -7.10
CA SER A 20 -7.78 -15.84 -6.62
C SER A 20 -8.53 -16.58 -5.52
N VAL A 21 -9.29 -15.82 -4.73
CA VAL A 21 -10.15 -16.34 -3.66
C VAL A 21 -11.37 -15.45 -3.50
N SER A 22 -12.53 -16.03 -3.24
CA SER A 22 -13.75 -15.27 -3.01
C SER A 22 -13.85 -14.82 -1.55
N ILE A 23 -13.88 -13.51 -1.31
CA ILE A 23 -13.97 -12.89 0.03
C ILE A 23 -15.02 -11.79 -0.01
N LEU A 24 -16.04 -11.88 0.84
CA LEU A 24 -17.16 -10.91 0.93
C LEU A 24 -17.81 -10.64 -0.45
N GLY A 25 -17.90 -11.68 -1.27
CA GLY A 25 -18.45 -11.61 -2.62
C GLY A 25 -17.54 -10.95 -3.66
N SER A 26 -16.31 -10.59 -3.29
CA SER A 26 -15.24 -10.19 -4.22
C SER A 26 -14.46 -11.41 -4.67
N ASP A 27 -14.27 -11.57 -5.99
CA ASP A 27 -13.21 -12.42 -6.53
C ASP A 27 -11.90 -11.65 -6.41
N THR A 28 -11.16 -11.95 -5.33
CA THR A 28 -9.93 -11.26 -4.96
C THR A 28 -8.74 -11.94 -5.62
N HIS A 29 -8.08 -11.25 -6.55
CA HIS A 29 -6.86 -11.70 -7.20
C HIS A 29 -5.63 -11.30 -6.40
N TYR A 30 -4.62 -12.19 -6.36
CA TYR A 30 -3.36 -11.92 -5.67
C TYR A 30 -2.18 -12.64 -6.31
N TRP A 31 -1.01 -12.06 -6.13
CA TRP A 31 0.29 -12.57 -6.61
C TRP A 31 1.17 -12.92 -5.41
N ASP A 32 1.65 -14.16 -5.41
CA ASP A 32 2.45 -14.74 -4.35
C ASP A 32 3.91 -14.84 -4.83
N TYR A 33 4.71 -13.85 -4.43
CA TYR A 33 6.10 -13.67 -4.84
C TYR A 33 7.07 -14.36 -3.89
N GLY A 34 8.22 -14.78 -4.42
CA GLY A 34 9.32 -15.35 -3.67
C GLY A 34 9.15 -16.82 -3.30
N PRO A 35 10.02 -17.36 -2.41
CA PRO A 35 9.99 -18.77 -2.03
C PRO A 35 8.70 -19.10 -1.24
N ALA A 36 7.99 -20.15 -1.64
CA ALA A 36 6.75 -20.55 -0.98
C ALA A 36 6.96 -21.04 0.47
N ASP A 37 8.15 -21.51 0.77
CA ASP A 37 8.58 -22.01 2.09
C ASP A 37 9.42 -21.01 2.87
N ALA A 38 9.44 -19.73 2.45
CA ALA A 38 10.15 -18.69 3.17
C ALA A 38 9.69 -18.61 4.63
N PRO A 39 10.63 -18.39 5.58
CA PRO A 39 10.30 -18.32 7.00
C PRO A 39 9.47 -17.10 7.36
N VAL A 40 9.48 -16.08 6.51
CA VAL A 40 8.73 -14.83 6.67
C VAL A 40 7.77 -14.68 5.50
N THR A 41 6.52 -14.35 5.83
CA THR A 41 5.51 -13.94 4.84
C THR A 41 5.08 -12.52 5.15
N ILE A 42 5.08 -11.66 4.13
CA ILE A 42 4.50 -10.30 4.18
C ILE A 42 3.24 -10.29 3.32
N ILE A 43 2.15 -9.72 3.83
CA ILE A 43 0.97 -9.38 3.02
C ILE A 43 0.97 -7.87 2.81
N THR A 44 0.87 -7.45 1.56
CA THR A 44 0.86 -6.03 1.19
C THR A 44 -0.56 -5.54 0.97
N VAL A 45 -0.80 -4.26 1.27
CA VAL A 45 -2.04 -3.55 0.96
C VAL A 45 -1.68 -2.26 0.26
N HIS A 46 -2.02 -2.16 -1.02
CA HIS A 46 -1.66 -1.03 -1.88
C HIS A 46 -2.44 0.25 -1.58
N GLY A 47 -2.00 1.36 -2.14
CA GLY A 47 -2.64 2.67 -2.01
C GLY A 47 -3.91 2.83 -2.85
N PHE A 48 -4.62 3.93 -2.63
CA PHE A 48 -5.81 4.29 -3.40
C PHE A 48 -5.52 4.35 -4.91
N ARG A 49 -6.35 3.69 -5.70
CA ARG A 49 -6.19 3.49 -7.16
C ARG A 49 -4.94 2.72 -7.57
N GLY A 50 -4.20 2.18 -6.61
CA GLY A 50 -3.12 1.23 -6.89
C GLY A 50 -3.67 -0.15 -7.24
N GLU A 51 -2.75 -1.02 -7.54
CA GLU A 51 -2.95 -2.45 -7.73
C GLU A 51 -1.60 -3.16 -7.53
N HIS A 52 -1.49 -4.47 -7.70
CA HIS A 52 -0.29 -5.25 -7.40
C HIS A 52 1.01 -4.74 -8.06
N HIS A 53 0.96 -4.25 -9.32
CA HIS A 53 2.16 -3.72 -10.00
C HIS A 53 2.79 -2.53 -9.25
N GLY A 54 2.01 -1.80 -8.43
CA GLY A 54 2.53 -0.65 -7.69
C GLY A 54 3.62 -0.99 -6.70
N LEU A 55 3.56 -2.16 -6.05
CA LEU A 55 4.52 -2.57 -5.03
C LEU A 55 5.59 -3.55 -5.54
N GLU A 56 5.48 -4.03 -6.78
CA GLU A 56 6.42 -5.01 -7.37
C GLU A 56 7.87 -4.57 -7.30
N SER A 57 8.16 -3.29 -7.49
CA SER A 57 9.53 -2.79 -7.43
C SER A 57 10.16 -2.93 -6.05
N VAL A 58 9.41 -2.75 -4.97
CA VAL A 58 9.88 -3.03 -3.60
C VAL A 58 10.00 -4.53 -3.38
N ILE A 59 9.00 -5.29 -3.79
CA ILE A 59 8.97 -6.76 -3.67
C ILE A 59 10.18 -7.40 -4.34
N ALA A 60 10.57 -6.91 -5.52
CA ALA A 60 11.71 -7.42 -6.27
C ALA A 60 13.07 -7.21 -5.58
N HIS A 61 13.14 -6.30 -4.61
CA HIS A 61 14.35 -6.07 -3.80
C HIS A 61 14.33 -6.79 -2.45
N LEU A 62 13.26 -7.51 -2.10
CA LEU A 62 13.20 -8.31 -0.87
C LEU A 62 13.78 -9.72 -1.11
N HIS A 63 14.70 -10.15 -0.23
CA HIS A 63 15.42 -11.41 -0.42
C HIS A 63 14.98 -12.47 0.59
N GLY A 64 14.63 -13.66 0.09
CA GLY A 64 14.27 -14.79 0.96
C GLY A 64 12.95 -14.61 1.74
N ILE A 65 12.15 -13.64 1.34
CA ILE A 65 10.85 -13.31 1.91
C ILE A 65 9.75 -13.70 0.93
N ARG A 66 8.67 -14.31 1.42
CA ARG A 66 7.46 -14.53 0.65
C ARG A 66 6.56 -13.29 0.76
N VAL A 67 6.12 -12.75 -0.36
CA VAL A 67 5.22 -11.59 -0.36
C VAL A 67 3.92 -11.96 -1.08
N ILE A 68 2.80 -11.85 -0.39
CA ILE A 68 1.47 -12.02 -0.97
C ILE A 68 0.89 -10.63 -1.19
N ASN A 69 0.65 -10.29 -2.45
CA ASN A 69 0.31 -8.96 -2.92
C ASN A 69 -1.06 -8.99 -3.63
N PRO A 70 -2.17 -8.85 -2.89
CA PRO A 70 -3.50 -8.80 -3.47
C PRO A 70 -3.81 -7.44 -4.09
N ASP A 71 -4.69 -7.46 -5.09
CA ASP A 71 -5.45 -6.29 -5.47
C ASP A 71 -6.60 -6.10 -4.48
N LEU A 72 -6.73 -4.90 -3.92
CA LEU A 72 -7.89 -4.56 -3.09
C LEU A 72 -9.20 -4.75 -3.88
N PRO A 73 -10.29 -5.20 -3.25
CA PRO A 73 -11.60 -5.25 -3.90
C PRO A 73 -11.93 -3.97 -4.65
N ALA A 74 -12.41 -4.13 -5.89
CA ALA A 74 -12.74 -3.09 -6.85
C ALA A 74 -11.56 -2.40 -7.56
N PHE A 75 -10.33 -2.81 -7.29
CA PHE A 75 -9.13 -2.32 -7.98
C PHE A 75 -8.42 -3.45 -8.72
N GLY A 76 -7.62 -3.07 -9.74
CA GLY A 76 -6.84 -4.02 -10.53
C GLY A 76 -7.71 -5.11 -11.17
N GLU A 77 -7.44 -6.36 -10.83
CA GLU A 77 -8.16 -7.54 -11.31
C GLU A 77 -9.21 -8.06 -10.31
N SER A 78 -9.26 -7.49 -9.10
CA SER A 78 -10.25 -7.87 -8.09
C SER A 78 -11.61 -7.21 -8.32
N THR A 79 -12.69 -8.01 -8.17
CA THR A 79 -14.05 -7.49 -8.29
C THR A 79 -14.49 -6.74 -7.02
N PRO A 80 -15.53 -5.87 -7.07
CA PRO A 80 -16.05 -5.23 -5.88
C PRO A 80 -16.58 -6.24 -4.84
N MET A 81 -16.59 -5.83 -3.58
CA MET A 81 -17.33 -6.55 -2.54
C MET A 81 -18.85 -6.40 -2.77
N THR A 82 -19.60 -7.47 -2.56
CA THR A 82 -21.07 -7.46 -2.59
C THR A 82 -21.70 -7.65 -1.22
N GLU A 83 -20.91 -8.07 -0.23
CA GLU A 83 -21.34 -8.36 1.14
C GLU A 83 -20.80 -7.33 2.15
N ALA A 84 -20.00 -6.36 1.69
CA ALA A 84 -19.47 -5.25 2.48
C ALA A 84 -19.30 -4.00 1.60
N HIS A 85 -18.96 -2.87 2.23
CA HIS A 85 -18.66 -1.63 1.52
C HIS A 85 -17.15 -1.41 1.37
N GLU A 86 -16.75 -0.64 0.35
CA GLU A 86 -15.37 -0.22 0.11
C GLU A 86 -15.02 0.99 1.00
N ASP A 87 -15.11 0.79 2.32
CA ASP A 87 -14.68 1.69 3.37
C ASP A 87 -13.60 1.04 4.26
N VAL A 88 -13.11 1.75 5.27
CA VAL A 88 -12.02 1.24 6.11
C VAL A 88 -12.43 -0.02 6.88
N GLU A 89 -13.68 -0.10 7.35
CA GLU A 89 -14.21 -1.26 8.08
C GLU A 89 -14.34 -2.47 7.17
N GLY A 90 -14.94 -2.29 5.98
CA GLY A 90 -15.10 -3.36 5.00
C GLY A 90 -13.75 -3.90 4.50
N TYR A 91 -12.82 -3.02 4.15
CA TYR A 91 -11.46 -3.45 3.78
C TYR A 91 -10.70 -4.10 4.93
N GLY A 92 -10.87 -3.62 6.18
CA GLY A 92 -10.27 -4.26 7.35
C GLY A 92 -10.80 -5.68 7.58
N THR A 93 -12.11 -5.86 7.45
CA THR A 93 -12.77 -7.18 7.53
C THR A 93 -12.31 -8.09 6.39
N TRP A 94 -12.29 -7.57 5.15
CA TRP A 94 -11.77 -8.28 3.99
C TRP A 94 -10.33 -8.76 4.22
N LEU A 95 -9.44 -7.90 4.73
CA LEU A 95 -8.04 -8.27 4.98
C LEU A 95 -7.93 -9.42 5.97
N GLY A 96 -8.70 -9.40 7.06
CA GLY A 96 -8.74 -10.49 8.04
C GLY A 96 -9.18 -11.82 7.43
N LEU A 97 -10.27 -11.81 6.66
CA LEU A 97 -10.78 -12.99 5.97
C LEU A 97 -9.84 -13.48 4.86
N PHE A 98 -9.22 -12.56 4.13
CA PHE A 98 -8.20 -12.89 3.12
C PHE A 98 -7.02 -13.63 3.75
N ILE A 99 -6.46 -13.11 4.84
CA ILE A 99 -5.37 -13.78 5.58
C ILE A 99 -5.79 -15.16 6.04
N GLN A 100 -7.00 -15.29 6.59
CA GLN A 100 -7.53 -16.58 7.05
C GLN A 100 -7.65 -17.60 5.91
N SER A 101 -8.11 -17.17 4.73
CA SER A 101 -8.29 -18.04 3.55
C SER A 101 -6.99 -18.62 3.03
N LEU A 102 -5.86 -17.96 3.26
CA LEU A 102 -4.54 -18.41 2.80
C LEU A 102 -3.99 -19.60 3.59
N GLY A 103 -4.57 -19.93 4.74
CA GLY A 103 -4.14 -21.08 5.56
C GLY A 103 -2.66 -21.05 5.96
N LEU A 104 -2.11 -19.85 6.20
CA LEU A 104 -0.70 -19.67 6.53
C LEU A 104 -0.35 -20.35 7.86
N ARG A 105 0.83 -20.96 7.94
CA ARG A 105 1.31 -21.64 9.17
C ARG A 105 1.61 -20.67 10.32
N GLN A 106 1.95 -19.43 9.99
CA GLN A 106 2.28 -18.35 10.94
C GLN A 106 1.54 -17.10 10.51
N SER A 107 1.22 -16.22 11.47
CA SER A 107 0.66 -14.91 11.17
C SER A 107 1.63 -14.12 10.30
N PRO A 108 1.17 -13.56 9.18
CA PRO A 108 2.02 -12.77 8.30
C PRO A 108 2.31 -11.40 8.89
N ILE A 109 3.41 -10.80 8.46
CA ILE A 109 3.66 -9.37 8.65
C ILE A 109 2.76 -8.61 7.68
N ILE A 110 2.22 -7.48 8.09
CA ILE A 110 1.34 -6.67 7.27
C ILE A 110 2.08 -5.41 6.81
N LEU A 111 2.04 -5.13 5.51
CA LEU A 111 2.58 -3.91 4.93
C LEU A 111 1.46 -3.10 4.27
N GLY A 112 1.26 -1.86 4.71
CA GLY A 112 0.34 -0.91 4.11
C GLY A 112 1.06 0.25 3.43
N HIS A 113 0.70 0.56 2.19
CA HIS A 113 1.20 1.72 1.47
C HIS A 113 0.09 2.76 1.29
N SER A 114 0.35 4.03 1.64
CA SER A 114 -0.59 5.14 1.42
C SER A 114 -1.98 4.84 2.02
N PHE A 115 -3.06 4.78 1.24
CA PHE A 115 -4.39 4.36 1.72
C PHE A 115 -4.36 2.99 2.40
N GLY A 116 -3.56 2.05 1.89
CA GLY A 116 -3.35 0.75 2.53
C GLY A 116 -2.83 0.87 3.97
N SER A 117 -2.10 1.94 4.31
CA SER A 117 -1.66 2.19 5.69
C SER A 117 -2.83 2.45 6.64
N ILE A 118 -3.87 3.13 6.18
CA ILE A 118 -5.09 3.36 6.97
C ILE A 118 -5.81 2.02 7.23
N ILE A 119 -6.02 1.25 6.16
CA ILE A 119 -6.70 -0.06 6.23
C ILE A 119 -5.97 -1.00 7.19
N THR A 120 -4.66 -1.15 7.02
CA THR A 120 -3.85 -2.08 7.83
C THR A 120 -3.78 -1.63 9.28
N SER A 121 -3.64 -0.33 9.53
CA SER A 121 -3.64 0.23 10.89
C SER A 121 -4.98 0.04 11.61
N ALA A 122 -6.10 0.27 10.91
CA ALA A 122 -7.43 0.01 11.43
C ALA A 122 -7.64 -1.47 11.76
N ALA A 123 -7.24 -2.37 10.86
CA ALA A 123 -7.36 -3.82 11.06
C ALA A 123 -6.52 -4.30 12.25
N VAL A 124 -5.27 -3.86 12.37
CA VAL A 124 -4.37 -4.23 13.48
C VAL A 124 -4.88 -3.66 14.80
N ALA A 125 -5.31 -2.40 14.82
CA ALA A 125 -5.93 -1.79 16.00
C ALA A 125 -7.23 -2.50 16.41
N GLY A 126 -7.97 -3.04 15.44
CA GLY A 126 -9.18 -3.86 15.62
C GLY A 126 -8.90 -5.31 16.05
N GLY A 127 -7.63 -5.71 16.23
CA GLY A 127 -7.25 -7.03 16.73
C GLY A 127 -6.75 -8.02 15.68
N LEU A 128 -6.50 -7.60 14.43
CA LEU A 128 -5.86 -8.45 13.44
C LEU A 128 -4.46 -8.87 13.94
N SER A 129 -4.25 -10.18 14.05
CA SER A 129 -2.99 -10.73 14.55
C SER A 129 -1.88 -10.62 13.50
N THR A 130 -0.81 -9.93 13.85
CA THR A 130 0.41 -9.82 13.04
C THR A 130 1.63 -9.70 13.97
N PRO A 131 2.80 -10.25 13.62
CA PRO A 131 4.02 -10.05 14.40
C PRO A 131 4.61 -8.64 14.27
N ALA A 132 4.29 -7.92 13.19
CA ALA A 132 4.71 -6.53 12.97
C ALA A 132 3.86 -5.85 11.91
N LEU A 133 3.87 -4.50 11.94
CA LEU A 133 3.22 -3.64 10.96
C LEU A 133 4.28 -2.78 10.25
N ILE A 134 4.21 -2.70 8.92
CA ILE A 134 5.08 -1.86 8.10
C ILE A 134 4.21 -0.86 7.34
N LEU A 135 4.51 0.42 7.47
CA LEU A 135 3.77 1.50 6.85
C LEU A 135 4.69 2.31 5.94
N VAL A 136 4.41 2.27 4.63
CA VAL A 136 5.19 3.01 3.62
C VAL A 136 4.38 4.20 3.14
N ASN A 137 4.94 5.41 3.25
CA ASN A 137 4.23 6.67 3.01
C ASN A 137 2.87 6.70 3.73
N PRO A 138 2.81 6.46 5.06
CA PRO A 138 1.53 6.41 5.77
C PRO A 138 0.78 7.74 5.67
N ILE A 139 -0.54 7.68 5.69
CA ILE A 139 -1.39 8.87 5.79
C ILE A 139 -1.50 9.23 7.27
N ALA A 140 -0.50 9.94 7.80
CA ALA A 140 -0.37 10.20 9.25
C ALA A 140 -1.41 11.21 9.77
N ALA A 141 -1.88 12.14 8.93
CA ALA A 141 -2.77 13.24 9.31
C ALA A 141 -3.85 13.46 8.25
N PRO A 142 -4.93 14.23 8.58
CA PRO A 142 -5.98 14.51 7.61
C PRO A 142 -5.46 15.14 6.32
N ALA A 143 -5.60 14.47 5.18
CA ALA A 143 -5.08 14.91 3.89
C ALA A 143 -5.63 16.29 3.43
N LEU A 144 -6.79 16.72 3.97
CA LEU A 144 -7.45 17.98 3.62
C LEU A 144 -6.99 19.19 4.47
N GLN A 145 -6.11 18.99 5.47
CA GLN A 145 -5.67 20.06 6.40
C GLN A 145 -4.20 20.47 6.24
N GLY A 146 -3.45 19.84 5.34
CA GLY A 146 -2.03 20.12 5.11
C GLY A 146 -1.75 21.38 4.28
N PRO A 147 -0.48 21.73 4.05
CA PRO A 147 -0.05 22.90 3.26
C PRO A 147 -0.63 22.92 1.83
N LYS A 148 -1.10 21.79 1.34
CA LYS A 148 -1.74 21.62 0.02
C LYS A 148 -3.25 21.41 0.10
N ALA A 149 -3.91 21.88 1.18
CA ALA A 149 -5.35 21.76 1.37
C ALA A 149 -6.19 22.25 0.17
N PHE A 150 -5.69 23.27 -0.57
CA PHE A 150 -6.35 23.73 -1.79
C PHE A 150 -6.36 22.66 -2.90
N ILE A 151 -5.23 21.95 -3.12
CA ILE A 151 -5.15 20.87 -4.13
C ILE A 151 -6.03 19.70 -3.68
N SER A 152 -6.02 19.39 -2.40
CA SER A 152 -6.89 18.36 -1.81
C SER A 152 -8.37 18.71 -1.92
N GLY A 153 -8.72 19.99 -1.76
CA GLY A 153 -10.08 20.50 -1.99
C GLY A 153 -10.53 20.36 -3.45
N LEU A 154 -9.65 20.67 -4.40
CA LEU A 154 -9.92 20.49 -5.83
C LEU A 154 -10.07 19.00 -6.18
N THR A 155 -9.23 18.16 -5.60
CA THR A 155 -9.33 16.70 -5.77
C THR A 155 -10.66 16.18 -5.21
N SER A 156 -11.06 16.62 -4.02
CA SER A 156 -12.35 16.23 -3.44
C SER A 156 -13.53 16.71 -4.29
N PHE A 157 -13.46 17.93 -4.84
CA PHE A 157 -14.46 18.43 -5.77
C PHE A 157 -14.54 17.58 -7.04
N TYR A 158 -13.39 17.19 -7.60
CA TYR A 158 -13.31 16.32 -8.77
C TYR A 158 -14.00 14.97 -8.55
N TYR A 159 -13.73 14.30 -7.42
CA TYR A 159 -14.39 13.02 -7.09
C TYR A 159 -15.90 13.19 -6.82
N ARG A 160 -16.31 14.27 -6.13
CA ARG A 160 -17.71 14.58 -5.91
C ARG A 160 -18.44 14.87 -7.22
N LEU A 161 -17.82 15.60 -8.13
CA LEU A 161 -18.38 15.87 -9.46
C LEU A 161 -18.51 14.56 -10.25
N GLY A 162 -17.47 13.72 -10.26
CA GLY A 162 -17.53 12.41 -10.89
C GLY A 162 -18.65 11.53 -10.34
N ALA A 163 -18.89 11.57 -9.02
CA ALA A 163 -19.98 10.84 -8.37
C ALA A 163 -21.38 11.40 -8.70
N ALA A 164 -21.50 12.71 -8.90
CA ALA A 164 -22.78 13.38 -9.16
C ALA A 164 -23.24 13.28 -10.64
N LEU A 165 -22.32 13.10 -11.58
CA LEU A 165 -22.63 13.01 -13.00
C LEU A 165 -23.29 11.68 -13.37
N PRO A 166 -24.03 11.58 -14.51
CA PRO A 166 -24.48 10.29 -15.03
C PRO A 166 -23.36 9.27 -15.14
N ASN A 167 -23.62 7.99 -14.87
CA ASN A 167 -22.62 6.95 -14.64
C ASN A 167 -21.52 6.91 -15.72
N ARG A 168 -21.89 6.92 -17.01
CA ARG A 168 -20.92 6.88 -18.12
C ARG A 168 -20.01 8.11 -18.14
N ILE A 169 -20.56 9.31 -17.86
CA ILE A 169 -19.80 10.56 -17.87
C ILE A 169 -18.89 10.63 -16.65
N GLY A 170 -19.44 10.29 -15.47
CA GLY A 170 -18.65 10.25 -14.24
C GLY A 170 -17.50 9.25 -14.30
N TYR A 171 -17.74 8.05 -14.82
CA TYR A 171 -16.70 7.04 -15.04
C TYR A 171 -15.61 7.55 -16.00
N ALA A 172 -16.01 8.14 -17.15
CA ALA A 172 -15.06 8.70 -18.12
C ALA A 172 -14.25 9.86 -17.54
N LEU A 173 -14.87 10.71 -16.71
CA LEU A 173 -14.17 11.80 -16.01
C LEU A 173 -13.15 11.24 -15.04
N LEU A 174 -13.55 10.31 -14.16
CA LEU A 174 -12.69 9.70 -13.14
C LEU A 174 -11.59 8.83 -13.76
N GLY A 175 -11.80 8.22 -14.93
CA GLY A 175 -10.82 7.48 -15.72
C GLY A 175 -9.94 8.34 -16.63
N SER A 176 -10.05 9.67 -16.57
CA SER A 176 -9.34 10.57 -17.49
C SER A 176 -7.81 10.45 -17.39
N SER A 177 -7.19 10.03 -18.49
CA SER A 177 -5.73 9.92 -18.60
C SER A 177 -5.00 11.26 -18.43
N LEU A 178 -5.65 12.38 -18.79
CA LEU A 178 -5.08 13.72 -18.60
C LEU A 178 -4.96 14.06 -17.12
N ILE A 179 -5.97 13.73 -16.33
CA ILE A 179 -5.98 13.96 -14.88
C ILE A 179 -4.99 13.03 -14.19
N THR A 180 -4.97 11.74 -14.56
CA THR A 180 -3.97 10.78 -14.08
C THR A 180 -2.55 11.29 -14.37
N ARG A 181 -2.30 11.78 -15.59
CA ARG A 181 -1.01 12.36 -15.96
C ARG A 181 -0.65 13.59 -15.12
N PHE A 182 -1.61 14.50 -14.89
CA PHE A 182 -1.39 15.67 -14.05
C PHE A 182 -1.00 15.26 -12.62
N VAL A 183 -1.73 14.34 -12.01
CA VAL A 183 -1.42 13.81 -10.67
C VAL A 183 -0.03 13.17 -10.65
N THR A 184 0.31 12.34 -11.65
CA THR A 184 1.62 11.70 -11.74
C THR A 184 2.76 12.72 -11.81
N VAL A 185 2.60 13.78 -12.61
CA VAL A 185 3.62 14.86 -12.71
C VAL A 185 3.85 15.54 -11.36
N GLN A 186 2.80 15.69 -10.55
CA GLN A 186 2.91 16.31 -9.22
C GLN A 186 3.55 15.38 -8.19
N MET A 187 3.37 14.06 -8.32
CA MET A 187 3.83 13.08 -7.35
C MET A 187 5.24 12.54 -7.66
N ALA A 188 5.58 12.38 -8.95
CA ALA A 188 6.90 11.89 -9.37
C ALA A 188 7.93 13.03 -9.38
N ILE A 189 8.77 13.08 -8.35
CA ILE A 189 9.77 14.14 -8.18
C ILE A 189 11.16 13.77 -8.69
N THR A 190 11.39 12.52 -9.06
CA THR A 190 12.66 12.05 -9.61
C THR A 190 13.13 12.89 -10.80
N ARG A 191 14.44 13.13 -10.89
CA ARG A 191 15.07 13.81 -12.03
C ARG A 191 15.52 12.82 -13.12
N ASP A 192 15.53 11.53 -12.82
CA ASP A 192 15.80 10.50 -13.81
C ASP A 192 14.66 10.43 -14.83
N GLN A 193 14.97 10.74 -16.07
CA GLN A 193 13.99 10.80 -17.16
C GLN A 193 13.45 9.41 -17.55
N LEU A 194 14.25 8.36 -17.42
CA LEU A 194 13.82 6.99 -17.75
C LEU A 194 12.87 6.48 -16.68
N LEU A 195 13.23 6.65 -15.41
CA LEU A 195 12.38 6.31 -14.28
C LEU A 195 11.06 7.10 -14.32
N ARG A 196 11.11 8.41 -14.58
CA ARG A 196 9.90 9.23 -14.73
C ARG A 196 8.99 8.74 -15.87
N LYS A 197 9.55 8.39 -17.03
CA LYS A 197 8.77 7.83 -18.15
C LYS A 197 8.11 6.51 -17.77
N TRP A 198 8.83 5.67 -17.01
CA TRP A 198 8.28 4.41 -16.55
C TRP A 198 7.16 4.63 -15.52
N ILE A 199 7.32 5.53 -14.54
CA ILE A 199 6.27 5.89 -13.58
C ILE A 199 5.02 6.40 -14.32
N HIS A 200 5.19 7.29 -15.32
CA HIS A 200 4.07 7.73 -16.14
C HIS A 200 3.38 6.59 -16.90
N TYR A 201 4.14 5.64 -17.41
CA TYR A 201 3.59 4.45 -18.04
C TYR A 201 2.80 3.60 -17.04
N GLN A 202 3.35 3.33 -15.86
CA GLN A 202 2.68 2.59 -14.80
C GLN A 202 1.34 3.23 -14.43
N HIS A 203 1.33 4.52 -14.12
CA HIS A 203 0.10 5.22 -13.76
C HIS A 203 -0.90 5.28 -14.92
N SER A 204 -0.45 5.50 -16.16
CA SER A 204 -1.36 5.54 -17.32
C SER A 204 -1.98 4.18 -17.64
N THR A 205 -1.29 3.08 -17.31
CA THR A 205 -1.72 1.72 -17.62
C THR A 205 -2.59 1.14 -16.50
N TYR A 206 -2.24 1.38 -15.25
CA TYR A 206 -2.79 0.66 -14.10
C TYR A 206 -3.63 1.52 -13.17
N PHE A 207 -3.28 2.79 -12.96
CA PHE A 207 -3.94 3.67 -11.97
C PHE A 207 -5.41 4.00 -12.28
N SER A 208 -5.90 3.68 -13.46
CA SER A 208 -7.30 3.87 -13.84
C SER A 208 -8.10 2.56 -13.92
N ARG A 209 -7.54 1.45 -13.43
CA ARG A 209 -8.23 0.17 -13.33
C ARG A 209 -9.04 0.11 -12.05
N PHE A 210 -10.29 0.53 -12.12
CA PHE A 210 -11.28 0.43 -11.05
C PHE A 210 -12.60 -0.07 -11.63
N SER A 211 -13.37 -0.80 -10.82
CA SER A 211 -14.54 -1.52 -11.30
C SER A 211 -15.67 -0.57 -11.72
N ASP A 212 -16.00 0.39 -10.87
CA ASP A 212 -17.07 1.35 -11.12
C ASP A 212 -16.88 2.66 -10.35
N ARG A 213 -17.68 3.66 -10.72
CA ARG A 213 -17.64 5.02 -10.16
C ARG A 213 -18.00 5.08 -8.67
N ASP A 214 -19.01 4.34 -8.26
CA ASP A 214 -19.58 4.45 -6.92
C ASP A 214 -18.64 3.80 -5.91
N THR A 215 -18.06 2.66 -6.25
CA THR A 215 -17.01 1.99 -5.50
C THR A 215 -15.77 2.88 -5.35
N LEU A 216 -15.29 3.46 -6.47
CA LEU A 216 -14.16 4.39 -6.43
C LEU A 216 -14.46 5.59 -5.51
N SER A 217 -15.68 6.12 -5.53
CA SER A 217 -16.09 7.26 -4.71
C SER A 217 -16.13 6.89 -3.21
N ARG A 218 -16.59 5.67 -2.85
CA ARG A 218 -16.55 5.17 -1.46
C ARG A 218 -15.11 5.03 -0.98
N ALA A 219 -14.26 4.36 -1.76
CA ALA A 219 -12.84 4.18 -1.43
C ALA A 219 -12.09 5.53 -1.34
N PHE A 220 -12.38 6.49 -2.23
CA PHE A 220 -11.84 7.85 -2.13
C PHE A 220 -12.23 8.51 -0.81
N ARG A 221 -13.52 8.45 -0.44
CA ARG A 221 -13.98 8.99 0.83
C ARG A 221 -13.23 8.34 2.00
N ALA A 222 -13.12 7.01 2.03
CA ALA A 222 -12.40 6.27 3.05
C ALA A 222 -10.93 6.74 3.16
N SER A 223 -10.27 6.98 2.01
CA SER A 223 -8.86 7.43 1.98
C SER A 223 -8.64 8.89 2.38
N THR A 224 -9.70 9.70 2.50
CA THR A 224 -9.59 11.14 2.79
C THR A 224 -10.19 11.57 4.12
N VAL A 225 -11.11 10.76 4.69
CA VAL A 225 -11.76 11.06 5.99
C VAL A 225 -11.13 10.30 7.15
N HIS A 226 -10.23 9.36 6.89
CA HIS A 226 -9.47 8.60 7.88
C HIS A 226 -7.98 8.78 7.70
N TRP A 227 -7.22 8.61 8.77
CA TRP A 227 -5.75 8.65 8.79
C TRP A 227 -5.21 7.74 9.89
N VAL A 228 -3.94 7.34 9.78
CA VAL A 228 -3.32 6.33 10.64
C VAL A 228 -3.31 6.72 12.13
N ALA A 229 -3.14 8.02 12.45
CA ALA A 229 -3.08 8.47 13.85
C ALA A 229 -4.39 8.23 14.64
N GLU A 230 -5.53 8.01 13.97
CA GLU A 230 -6.78 7.60 14.63
C GLU A 230 -6.62 6.26 15.37
N TYR A 231 -5.74 5.40 14.89
CA TYR A 231 -5.53 4.03 15.34
C TYR A 231 -4.25 3.86 16.18
N ALA A 232 -3.35 4.85 16.17
CA ALA A 232 -1.97 4.76 16.69
C ALA A 232 -1.89 4.19 18.10
N GLY A 233 -2.70 4.72 19.03
CA GLY A 233 -2.69 4.27 20.43
C GLY A 233 -3.16 2.83 20.66
N ALA A 234 -3.86 2.22 19.69
CA ALA A 234 -4.33 0.84 19.75
C ALA A 234 -3.38 -0.16 19.06
N ILE A 235 -2.44 0.31 18.24
CA ILE A 235 -1.41 -0.53 17.63
C ILE A 235 -0.39 -0.93 18.70
N LYS A 236 -0.27 -2.24 18.97
CA LYS A 236 0.57 -2.78 20.07
C LYS A 236 1.71 -3.67 19.54
N VAL A 237 1.86 -3.76 18.24
CA VAL A 237 2.91 -4.56 17.58
C VAL A 237 4.07 -3.66 17.16
N PRO A 238 5.29 -4.19 17.05
CA PRO A 238 6.42 -3.46 16.46
C PRO A 238 6.01 -2.88 15.10
N THR A 239 6.24 -1.58 14.92
CA THR A 239 5.79 -0.86 13.73
C THR A 239 6.94 -0.09 13.08
N LEU A 240 7.17 -0.33 11.79
CA LEU A 240 8.10 0.41 10.96
C LEU A 240 7.33 1.45 10.13
N LEU A 241 7.71 2.73 10.24
CA LEU A 241 7.25 3.80 9.36
C LEU A 241 8.37 4.19 8.40
N ILE A 242 8.09 4.14 7.10
CA ILE A 242 9.00 4.60 6.03
C ILE A 242 8.34 5.80 5.36
N ALA A 243 8.86 6.98 5.65
CA ALA A 243 8.34 8.26 5.16
C ALA A 243 9.25 8.86 4.08
N ALA A 244 8.69 9.71 3.23
CA ALA A 244 9.43 10.47 2.24
C ALA A 244 9.67 11.90 2.71
N GLU A 245 10.92 12.40 2.52
CA GLU A 245 11.29 13.76 2.90
C GLU A 245 10.38 14.82 2.24
N ASN A 246 10.04 14.60 0.97
CA ASN A 246 9.26 15.56 0.17
C ASN A 246 7.87 15.03 -0.18
N ASP A 247 7.25 14.31 0.74
CA ASP A 247 5.89 13.79 0.53
C ASP A 247 4.89 14.94 0.30
N GLN A 248 4.03 14.77 -0.69
CA GLN A 248 3.04 15.77 -1.06
C GLN A 248 1.74 15.66 -0.26
N ILE A 249 1.56 14.57 0.49
CA ILE A 249 0.34 14.27 1.24
C ILE A 249 0.56 14.47 2.73
N THR A 250 1.62 13.86 3.28
CA THR A 250 1.92 13.90 4.72
C THR A 250 3.30 14.49 4.95
N THR A 251 3.45 15.39 5.92
CA THR A 251 4.74 16.00 6.25
C THR A 251 5.58 15.10 7.16
N VAL A 252 6.91 15.21 7.11
CA VAL A 252 7.81 14.51 8.04
C VAL A 252 7.45 14.82 9.51
N ALA A 253 7.00 16.04 9.80
CA ALA A 253 6.57 16.42 11.15
C ALA A 253 5.30 15.68 11.61
N ASP A 254 4.39 15.37 10.69
CA ASP A 254 3.20 14.58 11.02
C ASP A 254 3.54 13.09 11.14
N GLU A 255 4.49 12.59 10.33
CA GLU A 255 5.04 11.24 10.49
C GLU A 255 5.74 11.05 11.84
N GLN A 256 6.50 12.06 12.31
CA GLN A 256 7.12 12.01 13.64
C GLN A 256 6.08 11.95 14.74
N LYS A 257 5.02 12.78 14.68
CA LYS A 257 3.92 12.72 15.65
C LYS A 257 3.21 11.35 15.64
N LEU A 258 3.07 10.76 14.45
CA LEU A 258 2.50 9.42 14.33
C LEU A 258 3.39 8.38 14.99
N ALA A 259 4.71 8.42 14.73
CA ALA A 259 5.67 7.53 15.36
C ALA A 259 5.65 7.66 16.90
N ASP A 260 5.62 8.89 17.40
CA ASP A 260 5.55 9.16 18.84
C ASP A 260 4.23 8.64 19.50
N ALA A 261 3.16 8.52 18.70
CA ALA A 261 1.85 8.05 19.18
C ALA A 261 1.71 6.52 19.17
N ILE A 262 2.53 5.79 18.44
CA ILE A 262 2.55 4.33 18.40
C ILE A 262 3.57 3.82 19.40
N PRO A 263 3.20 2.98 20.40
CA PRO A 263 4.07 2.60 21.53
C PRO A 263 5.41 1.96 21.16
N ASP A 264 5.47 1.18 20.08
CA ASP A 264 6.70 0.50 19.60
C ASP A 264 6.86 0.77 18.12
N ALA A 265 7.16 2.02 17.77
CA ALA A 265 7.37 2.44 16.39
C ALA A 265 8.77 3.00 16.18
N GLU A 266 9.30 2.76 14.97
CA GLU A 266 10.48 3.44 14.46
C GLU A 266 10.17 4.13 13.13
N LEU A 267 10.69 5.34 12.94
CA LEU A 267 10.50 6.16 11.75
C LEU A 267 11.81 6.29 10.99
N HIS A 268 11.76 5.94 9.71
CA HIS A 268 12.85 6.20 8.76
C HIS A 268 12.38 7.15 7.66
N VAL A 269 13.12 8.22 7.42
CA VAL A 269 12.83 9.20 6.38
C VAL A 269 13.79 9.03 5.22
N ILE A 270 13.27 8.69 4.04
CA ILE A 270 14.08 8.58 2.82
C ILE A 270 14.20 9.97 2.17
N GLY A 271 15.45 10.41 1.96
CA GLY A 271 15.75 11.71 1.39
C GLY A 271 15.53 11.78 -0.12
N GLY A 272 15.18 12.98 -0.61
CA GLY A 272 15.10 13.27 -2.06
C GLY A 272 13.98 12.55 -2.81
N VAL A 273 12.95 12.05 -2.11
CA VAL A 273 11.81 11.34 -2.68
C VAL A 273 10.49 11.92 -2.17
N GLY A 274 9.43 11.81 -2.98
CA GLY A 274 8.05 12.16 -2.63
C GLY A 274 7.20 10.94 -2.29
N HIS A 275 5.89 11.06 -2.45
CA HIS A 275 4.93 10.00 -2.09
C HIS A 275 5.12 8.67 -2.85
N LEU A 276 5.98 8.63 -3.87
CA LEU A 276 6.19 7.46 -4.70
C LEU A 276 7.48 6.69 -4.34
N ILE A 277 7.77 6.49 -3.04
CA ILE A 277 8.93 5.70 -2.57
C ILE A 277 9.01 4.36 -3.30
N HIS A 278 7.89 3.67 -3.43
CA HIS A 278 7.78 2.37 -4.06
C HIS A 278 8.24 2.32 -5.52
N TYR A 279 8.24 3.45 -6.21
CA TYR A 279 8.79 3.58 -7.58
C TYR A 279 10.17 4.22 -7.61
N GLU A 280 10.40 5.27 -6.81
CA GLU A 280 11.59 6.11 -6.92
C GLU A 280 12.76 5.60 -6.09
N LYS A 281 12.49 4.92 -4.97
CA LYS A 281 13.48 4.44 -4.00
C LYS A 281 13.17 3.03 -3.45
N PRO A 282 12.77 2.06 -4.31
CA PRO A 282 12.31 0.76 -3.84
C PRO A 282 13.41 -0.04 -3.13
N ALA A 283 14.67 0.07 -3.56
CA ALA A 283 15.79 -0.61 -2.93
C ALA A 283 16.04 -0.09 -1.51
N GLU A 284 15.93 1.23 -1.28
CA GLU A 284 16.10 1.82 0.03
C GLU A 284 14.95 1.39 0.97
N ALA A 285 13.72 1.37 0.48
CA ALA A 285 12.58 0.88 1.25
C ALA A 285 12.71 -0.60 1.61
N ALA A 286 13.11 -1.45 0.66
CA ALA A 286 13.33 -2.88 0.90
C ALA A 286 14.45 -3.13 1.93
N ALA A 287 15.56 -2.38 1.84
CA ALA A 287 16.65 -2.49 2.81
C ALA A 287 16.22 -2.12 4.24
N LEU A 288 15.39 -1.08 4.40
CA LEU A 288 14.82 -0.72 5.71
C LEU A 288 13.89 -1.81 6.24
N ILE A 289 13.07 -2.41 5.37
CA ILE A 289 12.20 -3.54 5.75
C ILE A 289 13.05 -4.71 6.23
N GLU A 290 14.08 -5.12 5.46
CA GLU A 290 14.95 -6.24 5.83
C GLU A 290 15.70 -5.98 7.15
N ALA A 291 16.20 -4.75 7.35
CA ALA A 291 16.87 -4.35 8.59
C ALA A 291 15.94 -4.45 9.80
N PHE A 292 14.73 -3.89 9.70
CA PHE A 292 13.71 -3.98 10.74
C PHE A 292 13.36 -5.43 11.10
N LEU A 293 13.17 -6.28 10.10
CA LEU A 293 12.87 -7.70 10.33
C LEU A 293 14.03 -8.42 11.03
N ALA A 294 15.27 -8.10 10.67
CA ALA A 294 16.46 -8.69 11.29
C ALA A 294 16.61 -8.23 12.75
N GLU A 295 16.50 -6.93 13.02
CA GLU A 295 16.61 -6.35 14.37
C GLU A 295 15.56 -6.87 15.34
N ARG A 296 14.34 -7.07 14.85
CA ARG A 296 13.22 -7.63 15.63
C ARG A 296 13.20 -9.15 15.69
N SER A 297 14.24 -9.83 15.15
CA SER A 297 14.34 -11.30 15.08
C SER A 297 13.14 -11.97 14.39
N LEU A 298 12.52 -11.26 13.43
CA LEU A 298 11.37 -11.73 12.67
C LEU A 298 11.77 -12.53 11.41
N THR A 299 13.06 -12.70 11.14
CA THR A 299 13.60 -13.39 9.96
C THR A 299 13.53 -14.92 10.04
N GLY A 300 12.87 -15.49 11.06
CA GLY A 300 12.72 -16.96 11.19
C GLY A 300 14.01 -17.71 11.51
N SER A 301 15.05 -17.04 11.99
CA SER A 301 16.28 -17.66 12.48
C SER A 301 15.93 -18.63 13.60
N LYS A 302 16.18 -19.93 13.38
CA LYS A 302 16.07 -20.96 14.41
C LYS A 302 16.96 -20.52 15.58
N SER A 303 16.32 -20.09 16.68
CA SER A 303 17.01 -20.01 17.96
C SER A 303 17.71 -21.35 18.20
N SER A 304 19.02 -21.36 18.09
CA SER A 304 19.83 -22.49 18.54
C SER A 304 19.68 -22.54 20.07
N ARG A 305 18.65 -23.24 20.58
CA ARG A 305 18.65 -23.70 21.95
C ARG A 305 19.91 -24.54 22.12
N LYS A 306 20.94 -23.99 22.76
CA LYS A 306 22.02 -24.79 23.32
C LYS A 306 21.38 -25.80 24.25
N PRO A 307 21.68 -27.10 24.11
CA PRO A 307 21.28 -28.06 25.13
C PRO A 307 22.00 -27.67 26.43
N SER A 308 21.23 -27.41 27.48
CA SER A 308 21.75 -27.34 28.85
C SER A 308 22.40 -28.68 29.20
N GLN A 309 23.68 -28.63 29.46
CA GLN A 309 24.43 -29.72 30.11
C GLN A 309 24.07 -29.80 31.58
#